data_581cb10bf07eb001a336df2d10a7722d
#
_entry.id   581cb10bf07eb001a336df2d10a7722d
#
_cell.length_a   1.000
_cell.length_b   1.000
_cell.length_c   1.000
_cell.angle_alpha   90.00
_cell.angle_beta   90.00
_cell.angle_gamma   90.00
#
_symmetry.space_group_name_H-M   'P 1'
#
loop_
_entity.id
_entity.type
_entity.pdbx_description
1 polymer ?
#
loop_
_entity_poly.entity_id
_entity_poly.type
_entity_poly.pdbx_seq_one_letter_code
_entity_poly.pdbx_strand_id
1 'polypeptide(L)'
;MNNVKLIVFDFDGTLCDTQRNILLTLKATIRDQKLPMRTDEQCISIIGLPLKECFRTLFPHIDENQLQACADTYRRIFAETLANVKPNPFPKVVNTIKCLKQLGFVLTIASSRSHASLVELTQAMNIFDCFSLLLGADDVDKAKPDPEPVLKTLRLTGFKPQDTKVVGDMPVDILMGSRAGAKTVGVSYGNGSAEDLRLAGADVIIDDFSELLNIITDNPD
;
A
#
# COMPACT_ATOMS: atom_id res chain seq x y z
N MET A 1 -20.00 16.51 12.52
CA MET A 1 -19.23 15.54 13.36
C MET A 1 -18.41 14.67 12.46
N ASN A 2 -17.10 14.71 12.61
CA ASN A 2 -16.19 13.82 11.86
C ASN A 2 -16.39 12.41 12.43
N ASN A 3 -17.15 11.56 11.74
CA ASN A 3 -17.56 10.26 12.26
C ASN A 3 -16.64 9.14 11.72
N VAL A 4 -15.34 9.45 11.46
CA VAL A 4 -14.38 8.46 11.02
C VAL A 4 -14.25 7.37 12.07
N LYS A 5 -14.43 6.13 11.66
CA LYS A 5 -14.33 4.96 12.53
C LYS A 5 -13.45 3.88 11.92
N LEU A 6 -13.30 3.89 10.60
CA LEU A 6 -12.50 2.95 9.84
C LEU A 6 -11.39 3.68 9.09
N ILE A 7 -10.19 3.14 9.16
CA ILE A 7 -9.04 3.62 8.39
C ILE A 7 -8.47 2.43 7.59
N VAL A 8 -8.37 2.62 6.28
CA VAL A 8 -7.78 1.66 5.36
C VAL A 8 -6.42 2.18 4.93
N PHE A 9 -5.36 1.47 5.23
CA PHE A 9 -4.00 1.86 4.89
C PHE A 9 -3.49 1.08 3.67
N ASP A 10 -2.75 1.74 2.81
CA ASP A 10 -1.76 1.05 2.02
C ASP A 10 -0.55 0.66 2.88
N PHE A 11 0.35 -0.17 2.35
CA PHE A 11 1.50 -0.68 3.09
C PHE A 11 2.84 -0.13 2.58
N ASP A 12 3.15 -0.35 1.28
CA ASP A 12 4.44 -0.01 0.69
C ASP A 12 4.54 1.47 0.35
N GLY A 13 5.45 2.20 0.97
CA GLY A 13 5.55 3.65 0.81
C GLY A 13 4.64 4.43 1.78
N THR A 14 3.71 3.74 2.46
CA THR A 14 2.78 4.34 3.42
C THR A 14 3.14 3.99 4.85
N LEU A 15 3.16 2.70 5.20
CA LEU A 15 3.52 2.22 6.53
C LEU A 15 4.99 1.81 6.63
N CYS A 16 5.55 1.30 5.54
CA CYS A 16 6.89 0.74 5.51
C CYS A 16 7.69 1.27 4.31
N ASP A 17 8.92 1.70 4.55
CA ASP A 17 9.89 2.06 3.51
C ASP A 17 10.44 0.77 2.89
N THR A 18 9.82 0.36 1.81
CA THR A 18 10.16 -0.85 1.06
C THR A 18 10.74 -0.57 -0.32
N GLN A 19 10.82 0.71 -0.72
CA GLN A 19 11.23 1.12 -2.07
C GLN A 19 12.55 0.47 -2.50
N ARG A 20 13.58 0.56 -1.65
CA ARG A 20 14.89 -0.01 -1.95
C ARG A 20 14.85 -1.53 -2.14
N ASN A 21 14.10 -2.24 -1.29
CA ASN A 21 14.00 -3.70 -1.37
C ASN A 21 13.23 -4.13 -2.62
N ILE A 22 12.14 -3.44 -2.95
CA ILE A 22 11.37 -3.69 -4.18
C ILE A 22 12.26 -3.44 -5.41
N LEU A 23 12.96 -2.30 -5.47
CA LEU A 23 13.85 -1.95 -6.57
C LEU A 23 14.95 -3.00 -6.79
N LEU A 24 15.65 -3.40 -5.72
CA LEU A 24 16.70 -4.41 -5.79
C LEU A 24 16.15 -5.76 -6.27
N THR A 25 14.99 -6.17 -5.77
CA THR A 25 14.33 -7.42 -6.15
C THR A 25 13.89 -7.40 -7.62
N LEU A 26 13.28 -6.29 -8.08
CA LEU A 26 12.92 -6.10 -9.49
C LEU A 26 14.14 -6.23 -10.41
N LYS A 27 15.22 -5.51 -10.08
CA LYS A 27 16.46 -5.55 -10.87
C LYS A 27 17.10 -6.95 -10.89
N ALA A 28 17.09 -7.65 -9.76
CA ALA A 28 17.59 -9.03 -9.68
C ALA A 28 16.73 -9.97 -10.52
N THR A 29 15.40 -9.83 -10.47
CA THR A 29 14.45 -10.61 -11.29
C THR A 29 14.65 -10.35 -12.77
N ILE A 30 14.75 -9.09 -13.20
CA ILE A 30 15.00 -8.70 -14.59
C ILE A 30 16.28 -9.37 -15.12
N ARG A 31 17.34 -9.37 -14.31
CA ARG A 31 18.62 -10.00 -14.65
C ARG A 31 18.51 -11.52 -14.74
N ASP A 32 17.89 -12.18 -13.75
CA ASP A 32 17.69 -13.63 -13.71
C ASP A 32 16.89 -14.12 -14.93
N GLN A 33 15.84 -13.39 -15.30
CA GLN A 33 14.98 -13.68 -16.44
C GLN A 33 15.54 -13.19 -17.79
N LYS A 34 16.79 -12.68 -17.80
CA LYS A 34 17.50 -12.19 -18.99
C LYS A 34 16.71 -11.15 -19.81
N LEU A 35 15.92 -10.35 -19.12
CA LEU A 35 15.17 -9.24 -19.73
C LEU A 35 16.06 -8.00 -19.86
N PRO A 36 15.74 -7.06 -20.79
CA PRO A 36 16.46 -5.80 -20.91
C PRO A 36 16.38 -5.00 -19.61
N MET A 37 17.52 -4.54 -19.08
CA MET A 37 17.57 -3.76 -17.85
C MET A 37 16.73 -2.49 -17.97
N ARG A 38 16.11 -2.08 -16.85
CA ARG A 38 15.34 -0.85 -16.71
C ARG A 38 16.05 0.11 -15.77
N THR A 39 15.80 1.42 -15.93
CA THR A 39 16.35 2.44 -15.01
C THR A 39 15.67 2.34 -13.64
N ASP A 40 16.27 2.96 -12.63
CA ASP A 40 15.71 3.00 -11.28
C ASP A 40 14.36 3.72 -11.29
N GLU A 41 14.26 4.84 -12.01
CA GLU A 41 13.03 5.63 -12.16
C GLU A 41 11.91 4.81 -12.78
N GLN A 42 12.20 4.02 -13.83
CA GLN A 42 11.22 3.14 -14.45
C GLN A 42 10.74 2.05 -13.47
N CYS A 43 11.64 1.51 -12.66
CA CYS A 43 11.27 0.49 -11.66
C CYS A 43 10.50 1.10 -10.47
N ILE A 44 10.81 2.33 -10.08
CA ILE A 44 10.12 3.02 -8.98
C ILE A 44 8.71 3.44 -9.40
N SER A 45 8.52 3.92 -10.63
CA SER A 45 7.23 4.42 -11.11
C SER A 45 6.11 3.37 -11.17
N ILE A 46 6.45 2.09 -11.07
CA ILE A 46 5.47 0.99 -11.09
C ILE A 46 5.18 0.41 -9.69
N ILE A 47 5.83 0.93 -8.65
CA ILE A 47 5.55 0.52 -7.28
C ILE A 47 4.10 0.89 -6.95
N GLY A 48 3.39 0.00 -6.26
CA GLY A 48 1.96 0.16 -5.98
C GLY A 48 1.05 -0.60 -6.94
N LEU A 49 1.52 -0.99 -8.14
CA LEU A 49 0.79 -1.88 -9.03
C LEU A 49 0.88 -3.34 -8.56
N PRO A 50 -0.08 -4.20 -8.95
CA PRO A 50 0.04 -5.65 -8.78
C PRO A 50 1.29 -6.19 -9.49
N LEU A 51 1.94 -7.19 -8.90
CA LEU A 51 3.24 -7.68 -9.37
C LEU A 51 3.29 -8.02 -10.88
N LYS A 52 2.27 -8.70 -11.41
CA LYS A 52 2.21 -9.00 -12.83
C LYS A 52 2.06 -7.74 -13.69
N GLU A 53 1.28 -6.78 -13.22
CA GLU A 53 1.11 -5.50 -13.92
C GLU A 53 2.40 -4.66 -13.91
N CYS A 54 3.21 -4.77 -12.85
CA CYS A 54 4.55 -4.18 -12.84
C CYS A 54 5.38 -4.69 -14.03
N PHE A 55 5.43 -6.01 -14.24
CA PHE A 55 6.19 -6.59 -15.36
C PHE A 55 5.57 -6.29 -16.71
N ARG A 56 4.23 -6.28 -16.85
CA ARG A 56 3.58 -5.86 -18.10
C ARG A 56 3.88 -4.41 -18.45
N THR A 57 3.86 -3.53 -17.48
CA THR A 57 4.19 -2.10 -17.67
C THR A 57 5.65 -1.91 -18.09
N LEU A 58 6.57 -2.61 -17.45
CA LEU A 58 7.99 -2.55 -17.79
C LEU A 58 8.30 -3.23 -19.15
N PHE A 59 7.56 -4.26 -19.53
CA PHE A 59 7.78 -5.09 -20.71
C PHE A 59 6.45 -5.34 -21.45
N PRO A 60 5.94 -4.39 -22.25
CA PRO A 60 4.61 -4.49 -22.88
C PRO A 60 4.41 -5.69 -23.81
N HIS A 61 5.50 -6.33 -24.27
CA HIS A 61 5.47 -7.47 -25.17
C HIS A 61 5.82 -8.80 -24.48
N ILE A 62 5.84 -8.84 -23.14
CA ILE A 62 6.11 -10.05 -22.37
C ILE A 62 4.94 -11.04 -22.53
N ASP A 63 5.24 -12.29 -22.80
CA ASP A 63 4.22 -13.34 -22.86
C ASP A 63 3.81 -13.83 -21.45
N GLU A 64 2.68 -14.54 -21.37
CA GLU A 64 2.12 -14.98 -20.08
C GLU A 64 3.03 -15.98 -19.33
N ASN A 65 3.78 -16.83 -20.06
CA ASN A 65 4.69 -17.80 -19.42
C ASN A 65 5.88 -17.08 -18.79
N GLN A 66 6.47 -16.14 -19.51
CA GLN A 66 7.58 -15.32 -19.02
C GLN A 66 7.12 -14.37 -17.90
N LEU A 67 5.90 -13.85 -18.01
CA LEU A 67 5.28 -13.04 -16.95
C LEU A 67 5.12 -13.84 -15.65
N GLN A 68 4.63 -15.09 -15.74
CA GLN A 68 4.52 -15.96 -14.58
C GLN A 68 5.91 -16.30 -14.00
N ALA A 69 6.89 -16.61 -14.85
CA ALA A 69 8.26 -16.86 -14.43
C ALA A 69 8.89 -15.65 -13.70
N CYS A 70 8.64 -14.43 -14.20
CA CYS A 70 9.05 -13.21 -13.52
C CYS A 70 8.42 -13.08 -12.14
N ALA A 71 7.11 -13.32 -12.03
CA ALA A 71 6.40 -13.21 -10.76
C ALA A 71 6.91 -14.24 -9.73
N ASP A 72 7.17 -15.46 -10.13
CA ASP A 72 7.66 -16.51 -9.25
C ASP A 72 9.12 -16.26 -8.83
N THR A 73 9.96 -15.81 -9.77
CA THR A 73 11.35 -15.41 -9.49
C THR A 73 11.39 -14.23 -8.52
N TYR A 74 10.53 -13.21 -8.73
CA TYR A 74 10.43 -12.07 -7.82
C TYR A 74 10.06 -12.50 -6.40
N ARG A 75 9.04 -13.36 -6.24
CA ARG A 75 8.62 -13.85 -4.92
C ARG A 75 9.74 -14.60 -4.21
N ARG A 76 10.45 -15.46 -4.92
CA ARG A 76 11.60 -16.21 -4.37
C ARG A 76 12.70 -15.26 -3.91
N ILE A 77 13.16 -14.34 -4.76
CA ILE A 77 14.23 -13.38 -4.43
C ILE A 77 13.79 -12.46 -3.29
N PHE A 78 12.53 -12.01 -3.30
CA PHE A 78 11.99 -11.16 -2.25
C PHE A 78 11.99 -11.86 -0.88
N ALA A 79 11.56 -13.13 -0.82
CA ALA A 79 11.58 -13.92 0.40
C ALA A 79 13.02 -14.13 0.93
N GLU A 80 13.97 -14.43 0.05
CA GLU A 80 15.39 -14.55 0.39
C GLU A 80 15.95 -13.23 0.95
N THR A 81 15.52 -12.09 0.39
CA THR A 81 15.93 -10.76 0.85
C THR A 81 15.32 -10.42 2.21
N LEU A 82 14.03 -10.69 2.42
CA LEU A 82 13.34 -10.42 3.68
C LEU A 82 13.93 -11.23 4.84
N ALA A 83 14.38 -12.45 4.60
CA ALA A 83 15.03 -13.25 5.64
C ALA A 83 16.26 -12.55 6.26
N ASN A 84 16.86 -11.59 5.56
CA ASN A 84 18.06 -10.88 5.96
C ASN A 84 17.86 -9.38 6.24
N VAL A 85 16.70 -8.81 5.91
CA VAL A 85 16.42 -7.37 6.03
C VAL A 85 15.14 -7.17 6.84
N LYS A 86 15.28 -6.54 8.02
CA LYS A 86 14.10 -6.18 8.82
C LYS A 86 13.26 -5.13 8.08
N PRO A 87 11.92 -5.19 8.21
CA PRO A 87 11.06 -4.13 7.70
C PRO A 87 11.44 -2.80 8.36
N ASN A 88 11.44 -1.75 7.56
CA ASN A 88 11.79 -0.40 7.99
C ASN A 88 10.52 0.47 7.99
N PRO A 89 9.74 0.52 9.11
CA PRO A 89 8.58 1.40 9.18
C PRO A 89 9.02 2.86 9.05
N PHE A 90 8.21 3.68 8.37
CA PHE A 90 8.45 5.11 8.37
C PHE A 90 8.41 5.68 9.79
N PRO A 91 9.07 6.84 10.03
CA PRO A 91 9.05 7.48 11.34
C PRO A 91 7.63 7.63 11.88
N LYS A 92 7.47 7.39 13.18
CA LYS A 92 6.21 7.53 13.95
C LYS A 92 5.08 6.56 13.56
N VAL A 93 5.14 5.82 12.45
CA VAL A 93 4.08 4.89 12.00
C VAL A 93 3.66 3.92 13.10
N VAL A 94 4.59 3.19 13.69
CA VAL A 94 4.27 2.16 14.72
C VAL A 94 3.52 2.78 15.91
N ASN A 95 3.98 3.93 16.39
CA ASN A 95 3.36 4.62 17.53
C ASN A 95 1.98 5.17 17.18
N THR A 96 1.83 5.78 16.00
CA THR A 96 0.55 6.33 15.53
C THR A 96 -0.49 5.23 15.32
N ILE A 97 -0.12 4.10 14.70
CA ILE A 97 -1.01 2.95 14.52
C ILE A 97 -1.50 2.41 15.87
N LYS A 98 -0.61 2.26 16.86
CA LYS A 98 -0.99 1.81 18.20
C LYS A 98 -1.90 2.82 18.90
N CYS A 99 -1.62 4.11 18.76
CA CYS A 99 -2.46 5.17 19.32
C CYS A 99 -3.87 5.16 18.69
N LEU A 100 -3.98 5.07 17.37
CA LEU A 100 -5.28 4.98 16.68
C LEU A 100 -6.08 3.76 17.15
N LYS A 101 -5.42 2.61 17.32
CA LYS A 101 -6.07 1.40 17.88
C LYS A 101 -6.58 1.64 19.28
N GLN A 102 -5.80 2.29 20.16
CA GLN A 102 -6.19 2.61 21.54
C GLN A 102 -7.34 3.62 21.58
N LEU A 103 -7.41 4.54 20.63
CA LEU A 103 -8.53 5.48 20.47
C LEU A 103 -9.81 4.83 19.93
N GLY A 104 -9.79 3.53 19.63
CA GLY A 104 -10.96 2.76 19.22
C GLY A 104 -11.25 2.76 17.72
N PHE A 105 -10.33 3.25 16.89
CA PHE A 105 -10.48 3.15 15.43
C PHE A 105 -10.31 1.70 14.97
N VAL A 106 -11.08 1.30 13.97
CA VAL A 106 -10.90 0.04 13.25
C VAL A 106 -9.87 0.31 12.14
N LEU A 107 -8.76 -0.44 12.19
CA LEU A 107 -7.66 -0.29 11.25
C LEU A 107 -7.60 -1.51 10.34
N THR A 108 -7.40 -1.29 9.05
CA THR A 108 -7.30 -2.33 8.02
C THR A 108 -6.20 -1.99 7.03
N ILE A 109 -5.71 -2.99 6.30
CA ILE A 109 -4.75 -2.81 5.21
C ILE A 109 -5.40 -3.25 3.90
N ALA A 110 -5.16 -2.48 2.83
CA ALA A 110 -5.43 -2.85 1.45
C ALA A 110 -4.17 -2.57 0.61
N SER A 111 -3.48 -3.62 0.16
CA SER A 111 -2.17 -3.51 -0.49
C SER A 111 -2.08 -4.37 -1.75
N SER A 112 -1.15 -4.02 -2.64
CA SER A 112 -0.79 -4.83 -3.82
C SER A 112 0.14 -6.02 -3.48
N ARG A 113 0.54 -6.17 -2.21
CA ARG A 113 1.25 -7.36 -1.71
C ARG A 113 0.33 -8.57 -1.60
N SER A 114 0.92 -9.78 -1.52
CA SER A 114 0.17 -10.96 -1.11
C SER A 114 -0.21 -10.88 0.38
N HIS A 115 -1.33 -11.50 0.75
CA HIS A 115 -1.79 -11.60 2.13
C HIS A 115 -0.69 -12.14 3.07
N ALA A 116 -0.04 -13.23 2.68
CA ALA A 116 1.01 -13.85 3.48
C ALA A 116 2.18 -12.87 3.78
N SER A 117 2.59 -12.07 2.79
CA SER A 117 3.63 -11.05 2.99
C SER A 117 3.19 -9.93 3.94
N LEU A 118 1.92 -9.52 3.91
CA LEU A 118 1.39 -8.51 4.85
C LEU A 118 1.39 -9.02 6.28
N VAL A 119 0.99 -10.29 6.49
CA VAL A 119 1.02 -10.92 7.82
C VAL A 119 2.45 -10.94 8.36
N GLU A 120 3.41 -11.45 7.59
CA GLU A 120 4.81 -11.53 7.99
C GLU A 120 5.38 -10.16 8.37
N LEU A 121 5.20 -9.15 7.52
CA LEU A 121 5.77 -7.82 7.74
C LEU A 121 5.11 -7.09 8.91
N THR A 122 3.79 -7.16 9.06
CA THR A 122 3.08 -6.53 10.17
C THR A 122 3.42 -7.17 11.51
N GLN A 123 3.65 -8.50 11.54
CA GLN A 123 4.17 -9.21 12.72
C GLN A 123 5.58 -8.75 13.06
N ALA A 124 6.49 -8.68 12.08
CA ALA A 124 7.85 -8.22 12.28
C ALA A 124 7.93 -6.75 12.76
N MET A 125 6.95 -5.91 12.40
CA MET A 125 6.80 -4.54 12.88
C MET A 125 6.09 -4.43 14.25
N ASN A 126 5.58 -5.53 14.82
CA ASN A 126 4.78 -5.57 16.06
C ASN A 126 3.53 -4.68 16.01
N ILE A 127 2.83 -4.68 14.86
CA ILE A 127 1.56 -3.96 14.63
C ILE A 127 0.45 -4.86 14.09
N PHE A 128 0.70 -6.15 13.88
CA PHE A 128 -0.30 -7.09 13.34
C PHE A 128 -1.62 -7.05 14.11
N ASP A 129 -1.56 -7.12 15.43
CA ASP A 129 -2.73 -7.12 16.31
C ASP A 129 -3.49 -5.78 16.33
N CYS A 130 -2.94 -4.75 15.72
CA CYS A 130 -3.64 -3.46 15.57
C CYS A 130 -4.68 -3.51 14.45
N PHE A 131 -4.53 -4.40 13.47
CA PHE A 131 -5.40 -4.46 12.31
C PHE A 131 -6.50 -5.52 12.48
N SER A 132 -7.71 -5.14 12.09
CA SER A 132 -8.88 -6.04 12.11
C SER A 132 -9.01 -6.85 10.81
N LEU A 133 -8.39 -6.36 9.73
CA LEU A 133 -8.43 -7.00 8.41
C LEU A 133 -7.19 -6.59 7.60
N LEU A 134 -6.57 -7.56 6.94
CA LEU A 134 -5.55 -7.34 5.92
C LEU A 134 -6.08 -7.88 4.59
N LEU A 135 -6.06 -7.06 3.55
CA LEU A 135 -6.36 -7.48 2.18
C LEU A 135 -5.12 -7.29 1.31
N GLY A 136 -4.63 -8.41 0.78
CA GLY A 136 -3.59 -8.47 -0.23
C GLY A 136 -4.16 -8.51 -1.64
N ALA A 137 -3.28 -8.50 -2.64
CA ALA A 137 -3.66 -8.64 -4.04
C ALA A 137 -4.35 -9.98 -4.36
N ASP A 138 -4.10 -11.00 -3.58
CA ASP A 138 -4.68 -12.33 -3.68
C ASP A 138 -6.04 -12.47 -2.97
N ASP A 139 -6.45 -11.44 -2.25
CA ASP A 139 -7.76 -11.39 -1.58
C ASP A 139 -8.85 -10.70 -2.42
N VAL A 140 -8.54 -10.11 -3.57
CA VAL A 140 -9.45 -9.33 -4.40
C VAL A 140 -9.37 -9.74 -5.86
N ASP A 141 -10.47 -9.58 -6.60
CA ASP A 141 -10.48 -9.86 -8.04
C ASP A 141 -9.94 -8.67 -8.85
N LYS A 142 -10.15 -7.46 -8.36
CA LYS A 142 -9.69 -6.23 -8.99
C LYS A 142 -8.80 -5.44 -8.03
N ALA A 143 -7.58 -5.19 -8.47
CA ALA A 143 -6.60 -4.44 -7.71
C ALA A 143 -6.79 -2.91 -7.87
N LYS A 144 -6.11 -2.14 -7.00
CA LYS A 144 -5.95 -0.68 -7.14
C LYS A 144 -5.64 -0.29 -8.59
N PRO A 145 -6.23 0.74 -9.15
CA PRO A 145 -7.11 1.75 -8.55
C PRO A 145 -8.61 1.40 -8.58
N ASP A 146 -8.99 0.12 -8.74
CA ASP A 146 -10.37 -0.31 -8.58
C ASP A 146 -10.79 -0.14 -7.11
N PRO A 147 -12.03 0.29 -6.82
CA PRO A 147 -12.51 0.46 -5.44
C PRO A 147 -12.72 -0.86 -4.70
N GLU A 148 -12.61 -2.01 -5.36
CA GLU A 148 -12.95 -3.31 -4.77
C GLU A 148 -12.28 -3.59 -3.41
N PRO A 149 -10.97 -3.32 -3.18
CA PRO A 149 -10.36 -3.59 -1.88
C PRO A 149 -11.04 -2.81 -0.75
N VAL A 150 -11.40 -1.54 -0.98
CA VAL A 150 -12.13 -0.72 0.00
C VAL A 150 -13.56 -1.20 0.16
N LEU A 151 -14.28 -1.47 -0.94
CA LEU A 151 -15.66 -1.97 -0.91
C LEU A 151 -15.75 -3.33 -0.20
N LYS A 152 -14.77 -4.21 -0.40
CA LYS A 152 -14.66 -5.49 0.32
C LYS A 152 -14.44 -5.26 1.81
N THR A 153 -13.54 -4.35 2.17
CA THR A 153 -13.31 -3.93 3.55
C THR A 153 -14.61 -3.43 4.21
N LEU A 154 -15.34 -2.54 3.54
CA LEU A 154 -16.61 -2.00 4.03
C LEU A 154 -17.65 -3.12 4.27
N ARG A 155 -17.77 -4.06 3.33
CA ARG A 155 -18.69 -5.21 3.48
C ARG A 155 -18.33 -6.09 4.69
N LEU A 156 -17.05 -6.37 4.89
CA LEU A 156 -16.59 -7.24 5.97
C LEU A 156 -16.64 -6.58 7.35
N THR A 157 -16.45 -5.26 7.41
CA THR A 157 -16.43 -4.51 8.67
C THR A 157 -17.75 -3.87 9.03
N GLY A 158 -18.68 -3.75 8.08
CA GLY A 158 -20.01 -3.14 8.29
C GLY A 158 -19.98 -1.60 8.31
N PHE A 159 -18.84 -0.96 8.05
CA PHE A 159 -18.75 0.49 8.00
C PHE A 159 -19.24 1.06 6.66
N LYS A 160 -19.52 2.36 6.65
CA LYS A 160 -19.95 3.11 5.46
C LYS A 160 -18.80 3.92 4.89
N PRO A 161 -18.80 4.24 3.59
CA PRO A 161 -17.76 5.05 2.96
C PRO A 161 -17.50 6.38 3.68
N GLN A 162 -18.57 7.08 4.10
CA GLN A 162 -18.46 8.37 4.79
C GLN A 162 -17.83 8.29 6.18
N ASP A 163 -17.79 7.10 6.80
CA ASP A 163 -17.14 6.85 8.09
C ASP A 163 -15.70 6.32 7.92
N THR A 164 -15.19 6.34 6.68
CA THR A 164 -13.93 5.70 6.29
C THR A 164 -12.94 6.70 5.71
N LYS A 165 -11.68 6.58 6.09
CA LYS A 165 -10.55 7.23 5.41
C LYS A 165 -9.63 6.18 4.80
N VAL A 166 -9.13 6.47 3.59
CA VAL A 166 -8.09 5.69 2.92
C VAL A 166 -6.80 6.49 2.95
N VAL A 167 -5.71 5.86 3.38
CA VAL A 167 -4.39 6.48 3.51
C VAL A 167 -3.42 5.76 2.60
N GLY A 168 -2.74 6.49 1.72
CA GLY A 168 -1.79 5.92 0.77
C GLY A 168 -0.82 6.95 0.21
N ASP A 169 0.25 6.49 -0.43
CA ASP A 169 1.31 7.32 -0.99
C ASP A 169 1.29 7.42 -2.51
N MET A 170 0.44 6.64 -3.19
CA MET A 170 0.36 6.62 -4.64
C MET A 170 -1.00 7.08 -5.17
N PRO A 171 -1.06 7.65 -6.40
CA PRO A 171 -2.33 8.00 -7.05
C PRO A 171 -3.36 6.88 -7.07
N VAL A 172 -2.93 5.62 -7.20
CA VAL A 172 -3.82 4.44 -7.21
C VAL A 172 -4.56 4.24 -5.89
N ASP A 173 -3.97 4.65 -4.75
CA ASP A 173 -4.60 4.58 -3.43
C ASP A 173 -5.70 5.61 -3.30
N ILE A 174 -5.40 6.84 -3.73
CA ILE A 174 -6.33 7.97 -3.72
C ILE A 174 -7.54 7.65 -4.60
N LEU A 175 -7.28 7.17 -5.82
CA LEU A 175 -8.34 6.78 -6.76
C LEU A 175 -9.17 5.61 -6.23
N MET A 176 -8.57 4.60 -5.61
CA MET A 176 -9.27 3.49 -4.97
C MET A 176 -10.22 3.99 -3.87
N GLY A 177 -9.72 4.87 -2.98
CA GLY A 177 -10.50 5.43 -1.89
C GLY A 177 -11.65 6.31 -2.37
N SER A 178 -11.38 7.26 -3.26
CA SER A 178 -12.37 8.20 -3.79
C SER A 178 -13.47 7.50 -4.60
N ARG A 179 -13.12 6.50 -5.41
CA ARG A 179 -14.09 5.67 -6.17
C ARG A 179 -14.97 4.82 -5.27
N ALA A 180 -14.49 4.45 -4.09
CA ALA A 180 -15.30 3.77 -3.07
C ALA A 180 -16.19 4.73 -2.27
N GLY A 181 -16.09 6.04 -2.49
CA GLY A 181 -16.82 7.09 -1.76
C GLY A 181 -16.24 7.43 -0.39
N ALA A 182 -15.04 6.96 -0.08
CA ALA A 182 -14.31 7.28 1.14
C ALA A 182 -13.49 8.58 0.99
N LYS A 183 -13.18 9.23 2.12
CA LYS A 183 -12.22 10.32 2.16
C LYS A 183 -10.79 9.77 2.06
N THR A 184 -9.88 10.56 1.49
CA THR A 184 -8.51 10.13 1.19
C THR A 184 -7.47 11.04 1.85
N VAL A 185 -6.40 10.41 2.32
CA VAL A 185 -5.22 11.10 2.86
C VAL A 185 -4.00 10.60 2.08
N GLY A 186 -3.35 11.51 1.37
CA GLY A 186 -2.07 11.24 0.72
C GLY A 186 -0.91 11.44 1.69
N VAL A 187 0.09 10.55 1.68
CA VAL A 187 1.35 10.75 2.39
C VAL A 187 2.46 11.06 1.38
N SER A 188 3.17 12.20 1.55
CA SER A 188 4.12 12.71 0.57
C SER A 188 5.55 12.20 0.74
N TYR A 189 5.82 11.46 1.81
CA TYR A 189 7.14 10.87 2.09
C TYR A 189 7.36 9.50 1.42
N GLY A 190 6.33 8.95 0.76
CA GLY A 190 6.38 7.63 0.09
C GLY A 190 6.95 7.67 -1.32
N ASN A 191 6.41 6.86 -2.21
CA ASN A 191 6.89 6.70 -3.60
C ASN A 191 6.32 7.76 -4.55
N GLY A 192 5.07 8.22 -4.30
CA GLY A 192 4.41 9.25 -5.10
C GLY A 192 4.77 10.67 -4.66
N SER A 193 4.68 11.62 -5.59
CA SER A 193 4.88 13.02 -5.27
C SER A 193 3.61 13.66 -4.70
N ALA A 194 3.74 14.71 -3.88
CA ALA A 194 2.61 15.49 -3.41
C ALA A 194 1.76 16.07 -4.56
N GLU A 195 2.39 16.38 -5.70
CA GLU A 195 1.69 16.86 -6.90
C GLU A 195 0.82 15.76 -7.51
N ASP A 196 1.35 14.55 -7.68
CA ASP A 196 0.59 13.41 -8.22
C ASP A 196 -0.60 13.05 -7.33
N LEU A 197 -0.41 13.10 -5.99
CA LEU A 197 -1.48 12.86 -5.01
C LEU A 197 -2.58 13.93 -5.12
N ARG A 198 -2.19 15.21 -5.31
CA ARG A 198 -3.13 16.31 -5.50
C ARG A 198 -3.90 16.16 -6.81
N LEU A 199 -3.22 15.81 -7.90
CA LEU A 199 -3.85 15.55 -9.20
C LEU A 199 -4.80 14.34 -9.15
N ALA A 200 -4.51 13.35 -8.34
CA ALA A 200 -5.40 12.21 -8.10
C ALA A 200 -6.62 12.55 -7.24
N GLY A 201 -6.67 13.75 -6.65
CA GLY A 201 -7.80 14.24 -5.86
C GLY A 201 -7.74 13.85 -4.38
N ALA A 202 -6.55 13.76 -3.78
CA ALA A 202 -6.43 13.56 -2.33
C ALA A 202 -7.13 14.69 -1.55
N ASP A 203 -8.00 14.33 -0.59
CA ASP A 203 -8.71 15.34 0.23
C ASP A 203 -7.73 16.09 1.15
N VAL A 204 -6.70 15.40 1.65
CA VAL A 204 -5.64 15.95 2.49
C VAL A 204 -4.31 15.31 2.10
N ILE A 205 -3.22 16.07 2.21
CA ILE A 205 -1.84 15.55 2.06
C ILE A 205 -1.06 15.89 3.32
N ILE A 206 -0.34 14.90 3.87
CA ILE A 206 0.52 15.03 5.04
C ILE A 206 1.95 14.62 4.69
N ASP A 207 2.93 15.20 5.35
CA ASP A 207 4.34 14.86 5.22
C ASP A 207 4.90 14.12 6.46
N ASP A 208 4.14 14.07 7.53
CA ASP A 208 4.43 13.32 8.75
C ASP A 208 3.23 12.44 9.14
N PHE A 209 3.47 11.12 9.30
CA PHE A 209 2.39 10.18 9.59
C PHE A 209 1.63 10.50 10.89
N SER A 210 2.26 11.15 11.88
CA SER A 210 1.58 11.52 13.12
C SER A 210 0.52 12.60 12.96
N GLU A 211 0.55 13.38 11.88
CA GLU A 211 -0.49 14.37 11.57
C GLU A 211 -1.86 13.71 11.33
N LEU A 212 -1.86 12.42 10.99
CA LEU A 212 -3.09 11.65 10.83
C LEU A 212 -3.95 11.67 12.11
N LEU A 213 -3.34 11.72 13.30
CA LEU A 213 -4.07 11.84 14.56
C LEU A 213 -4.91 13.13 14.59
N ASN A 214 -4.34 14.26 14.22
CA ASN A 214 -5.05 15.54 14.18
C ASN A 214 -6.21 15.52 13.20
N ILE A 215 -5.95 15.02 11.96
CA ILE A 215 -6.97 14.95 10.90
C ILE A 215 -8.16 14.06 11.27
N ILE A 216 -7.94 13.06 12.12
CA ILE A 216 -8.97 12.10 12.50
C ILE A 216 -9.69 12.53 13.78
N THR A 217 -8.99 13.17 14.72
CA THR A 217 -9.53 13.59 16.02
C THR A 217 -10.09 15.02 15.99
N ASP A 218 -9.58 15.88 15.10
CA ASP A 218 -10.13 17.23 14.98
C ASP A 218 -11.54 17.16 14.39
N ASN A 219 -12.51 17.57 15.21
CA ASN A 219 -13.82 18.01 14.74
C ASN A 219 -13.61 19.42 14.16
N PRO A 220 -13.81 19.68 12.89
CA PRO A 220 -14.11 21.06 12.50
C PRO A 220 -15.49 21.41 13.08
N ASP A 221 -15.51 22.37 14.00
CA ASP A 221 -16.71 23.06 14.43
C ASP A 221 -17.52 23.60 13.24
#